data_7b02aa6f2459a44cc15cd03484419bc5
#
_entry.id   7b02aa6f2459a44cc15cd03484419bc5
#
_cell.length_a   1.000
_cell.length_b   1.000
_cell.length_c   1.000
_cell.angle_alpha   90.00
_cell.angle_beta   90.00
_cell.angle_gamma   90.00
#
_symmetry.space_group_name_H-M   'P 1'
#
loop_
_entity.id
_entity.type
_entity.pdbx_description
1 polymer ?
#
loop_
_entity_poly.entity_id
_entity_poly.type
_entity_poly.pdbx_seq_one_letter_code
_entity_poly.pdbx_strand_id
1 'polypeptide(L)' 'MELEQIIYNLVLHGGNARAEAYEALDAAERGDFEEAEKHLEKADEEFYEGHKYQNMLTQGEQSEAPNFLVIHAQDQLMTA' A
#
# COMPACT_ATOMS: atom_id res chain seq x y z
N MET A 1 -8.04 -10.65 13.45
CA MET A 1 -6.79 -10.73 12.68
C MET A 1 -5.66 -10.28 13.57
N GLU A 2 -4.58 -11.04 13.59
CA GLU A 2 -3.48 -10.73 14.47
C GLU A 2 -2.71 -9.53 13.98
N LEU A 3 -2.08 -8.84 14.91
CA LEU A 3 -1.33 -7.63 14.60
C LEU A 3 -0.26 -7.86 13.54
N GLU A 4 0.46 -8.97 13.64
CA GLU A 4 1.50 -9.27 12.68
C GLU A 4 0.95 -9.44 11.28
N GLN A 5 -0.22 -10.05 11.17
CA GLN A 5 -0.87 -10.22 9.87
C GLN A 5 -1.30 -8.88 9.29
N ILE A 6 -1.79 -8.00 10.14
CA ILE A 6 -2.20 -6.68 9.70
C ILE A 6 -1.01 -5.91 9.17
N ILE A 7 0.09 -5.93 9.91
CA ILE A 7 1.30 -5.25 9.50
C ILE A 7 1.84 -5.83 8.19
N TYR A 8 1.85 -7.15 8.08
CA TYR A 8 2.33 -7.80 6.87
C TYR A 8 1.52 -7.34 5.66
N ASN A 9 0.20 -7.35 5.79
CA ASN A 9 -0.65 -6.97 4.67
C ASN A 9 -0.53 -5.49 4.33
N LEU A 10 -0.33 -4.65 5.33
CA LEU A 10 -0.13 -3.23 5.08
C LEU A 10 1.12 -2.99 4.26
N VAL A 11 2.23 -3.64 4.63
CA VAL A 11 3.49 -3.52 3.90
C VAL A 11 3.35 -4.11 2.50
N LEU A 12 2.70 -5.26 2.40
CA LEU A 12 2.52 -5.93 1.12
C LEU A 12 1.77 -5.06 0.13
N HIS A 13 0.62 -4.54 0.55
CA HIS A 13 -0.19 -3.75 -0.37
C HIS A 13 0.44 -2.40 -0.66
N GLY A 14 1.14 -1.82 0.30
CA GLY A 14 1.89 -0.59 0.04
C GLY A 14 2.97 -0.81 -1.00
N GLY A 15 3.71 -1.90 -0.88
CA GLY A 15 4.74 -2.25 -1.85
C GLY A 15 4.17 -2.55 -3.22
N ASN A 16 3.03 -3.27 -3.25
CA ASN A 16 2.39 -3.57 -4.53
C ASN A 16 1.91 -2.30 -5.23
N ALA A 17 1.32 -1.37 -4.47
CA ALA A 17 0.85 -0.12 -5.05
C ALA A 17 2.00 0.66 -5.65
N ARG A 18 3.12 0.69 -4.95
CA ARG A 18 4.30 1.39 -5.42
C ARG A 18 4.84 0.77 -6.71
N ALA A 19 4.89 -0.56 -6.75
CA ALA A 19 5.37 -1.27 -7.93
C ALA A 19 4.49 -0.99 -9.13
N GLU A 20 3.17 -0.99 -8.93
CA GLU A 20 2.25 -0.71 -10.03
C GLU A 20 2.39 0.73 -10.50
N ALA A 21 2.65 1.66 -9.58
CA ALA A 21 2.84 3.05 -9.97
C ALA A 21 4.08 3.22 -10.84
N TYR A 22 5.16 2.51 -10.52
CA TYR A 22 6.35 2.56 -11.36
C TYR A 22 6.12 1.94 -12.72
N GLU A 23 5.34 0.87 -12.78
CA GLU A 23 4.99 0.27 -14.07
C GLU A 23 4.17 1.25 -14.91
N ALA A 24 3.27 1.98 -14.27
CA ALA A 24 2.48 2.98 -14.98
C ALA A 24 3.39 4.07 -15.54
N LEU A 25 4.36 4.50 -14.77
CA LEU A 25 5.30 5.51 -15.23
C LEU A 25 6.10 5.03 -16.42
N ASP A 26 6.61 3.81 -16.37
CA ASP A 26 7.35 3.22 -17.47
C ASP A 26 6.51 3.15 -18.73
N ALA A 27 5.25 2.71 -18.59
CA ALA A 27 4.36 2.61 -19.74
C ALA A 27 4.09 3.99 -20.34
N ALA A 28 3.88 4.99 -19.49
CA ALA A 28 3.64 6.34 -19.98
C ALA A 28 4.86 6.90 -20.72
N GLU A 29 6.05 6.58 -20.23
CA GLU A 29 7.26 7.02 -20.89
C GLU A 29 7.44 6.41 -22.27
N ARG A 30 6.92 5.18 -22.45
CA ARG A 30 6.94 4.55 -23.76
C ARG A 30 5.80 5.05 -24.65
N GLY A 31 4.91 5.88 -24.14
CA GLY A 31 3.77 6.34 -24.89
C GLY A 31 2.60 5.38 -24.87
N ASP A 32 2.67 4.33 -24.03
CA ASP A 32 1.62 3.32 -23.95
C ASP A 32 0.65 3.73 -22.85
N PHE A 33 -0.23 4.66 -23.19
CA PHE A 33 -1.11 5.25 -22.18
C PHE A 33 -2.20 4.30 -21.70
N GLU A 34 -2.61 3.39 -22.56
CA GLU A 34 -3.59 2.39 -22.15
C GLU A 34 -3.03 1.47 -21.09
N GLU A 35 -1.79 1.04 -21.27
CA GLU A 35 -1.13 0.19 -20.28
C GLU A 35 -0.87 0.96 -18.99
N ALA A 36 -0.47 2.23 -19.12
CA ALA A 36 -0.25 3.07 -17.94
C ALA A 36 -1.53 3.18 -17.10
N GLU A 37 -2.67 3.35 -17.76
CA GLU A 37 -3.92 3.48 -17.06
C GLU A 37 -4.29 2.19 -16.32
N LYS A 38 -4.02 1.05 -16.93
CA LYS A 38 -4.28 -0.24 -16.27
C LYS A 38 -3.47 -0.38 -14.99
N HIS A 39 -2.21 0.02 -15.04
CA HIS A 39 -1.36 -0.08 -13.85
C HIS A 39 -1.78 0.91 -12.78
N LEU A 40 -2.27 2.10 -13.16
CA LEU A 40 -2.79 3.04 -12.19
C LEU A 40 -4.02 2.49 -11.49
N GLU A 41 -4.88 1.81 -12.23
CA GLU A 41 -6.05 1.19 -11.62
C GLU A 41 -5.64 0.12 -10.62
N LYS A 42 -4.62 -0.67 -10.95
CA LYS A 42 -4.12 -1.68 -10.02
C LYS A 42 -3.51 -1.04 -8.79
N ALA A 43 -2.79 0.07 -8.97
CA ALA A 43 -2.22 0.78 -7.83
C ALA A 43 -3.32 1.28 -6.90
N ASP A 44 -4.42 1.79 -7.46
CA ASP A 44 -5.54 2.24 -6.65
C ASP A 44 -6.16 1.10 -5.86
N GLU A 45 -6.29 -0.07 -6.48
CA GLU A 45 -6.83 -1.23 -5.80
C GLU A 45 -5.95 -1.64 -4.62
N GLU A 46 -4.63 -1.60 -4.83
CA GLU A 46 -3.70 -1.96 -3.76
C GLU A 46 -3.73 -0.93 -2.63
N PHE A 47 -3.84 0.34 -2.96
CA PHE A 47 -4.01 1.38 -1.96
C PHE A 47 -5.27 1.16 -1.15
N TYR A 48 -6.35 0.83 -1.82
CA TYR A 48 -7.61 0.58 -1.14
C TYR A 48 -7.49 -0.56 -0.16
N GLU A 49 -6.86 -1.66 -0.58
CA GLU A 49 -6.65 -2.80 0.30
C GLU A 49 -5.74 -2.43 1.47
N GLY A 50 -4.67 -1.69 1.19
CA GLY A 50 -3.76 -1.26 2.25
C GLY A 50 -4.45 -0.41 3.30
N HIS A 51 -5.34 0.48 2.87
CA HIS A 51 -6.04 1.35 3.80
C HIS A 51 -6.99 0.59 4.71
N LYS A 52 -7.53 -0.54 4.25
CA LYS A 52 -8.33 -1.39 5.13
C LYS A 52 -7.51 -1.86 6.32
N TYR A 53 -6.28 -2.29 6.06
CA TYR A 53 -5.43 -2.78 7.14
C TYR A 53 -4.95 -1.64 8.02
N GLN A 54 -4.72 -0.46 7.44
CA GLN A 54 -4.38 0.71 8.24
C GLN A 54 -5.51 1.06 9.19
N ASN A 55 -6.75 1.01 8.70
CA ASN A 55 -7.90 1.26 9.55
C ASN A 55 -8.03 0.24 10.68
N MET A 56 -7.69 -1.01 10.41
CA MET A 56 -7.69 -2.02 11.46
C MET A 56 -6.70 -1.68 12.55
N LEU A 57 -5.53 -1.14 12.18
CA LEU A 57 -4.56 -0.74 13.19
C LEU A 57 -5.08 0.39 14.06
N THR A 58 -5.71 1.39 13.46
CA THR A 58 -6.17 2.53 14.22
C THR A 58 -7.40 2.22 15.05
N GLN A 59 -8.27 1.36 14.55
CA GLN A 59 -9.49 1.03 15.25
C GLN A 59 -9.34 -0.11 16.24
N GLY A 60 -8.32 -0.91 16.06
CA GLY A 60 -8.17 -2.13 16.80
C GLY A 60 -7.64 -1.92 18.18
N GLU A 61 -7.76 -0.79 18.73
CA GLU A 61 -7.32 -0.53 20.01
C GLU A 61 -5.98 -0.91 20.22
N GLN A 62 -5.11 -0.61 19.32
CA GLN A 62 -3.72 -0.79 19.45
C GLN A 62 -3.26 0.28 20.40
N SER A 63 -3.68 0.17 21.61
CA SER A 63 -3.37 1.18 22.61
C SER A 63 -1.94 1.12 23.07
N GLU A 64 -1.21 0.12 22.65
CA GLU A 64 0.19 0.02 23.03
C GLU A 64 1.01 1.06 22.31
N ALA A 65 2.18 1.35 22.84
CA ALA A 65 3.07 2.30 22.22
C ALA A 65 3.35 1.84 20.78
N PRO A 66 3.43 2.78 19.84
CA PRO A 66 3.73 2.39 18.46
C PRO A 66 5.11 1.75 18.41
N ASN A 67 5.21 0.68 17.66
CA ASN A 67 6.52 0.08 17.48
C ASN A 67 7.05 0.48 16.12
N PHE A 68 8.33 0.25 15.97
CA PHE A 68 9.05 0.69 14.78
C PHE A 68 8.48 0.07 13.52
N LEU A 69 8.05 -1.17 13.61
CA LEU A 69 7.53 -1.89 12.45
C LEU A 69 6.21 -1.31 11.96
N VAL A 70 5.34 -0.92 12.88
CA VAL A 70 4.06 -0.32 12.50
C VAL A 70 4.30 1.01 11.81
N ILE A 71 5.19 1.82 12.36
CA ILE A 71 5.52 3.11 11.78
C ILE A 71 6.07 2.91 10.37
N HIS A 72 6.96 1.95 10.20
CA HIS A 72 7.54 1.68 8.89
C HIS A 72 6.49 1.23 7.88
N ALA A 73 5.55 0.39 8.31
CA ALA A 73 4.49 -0.09 7.42
C ALA A 73 3.60 1.06 6.94
N GLN A 74 3.26 1.97 7.84
CA GLN A 74 2.45 3.12 7.47
C GLN A 74 3.20 4.05 6.52
N ASP A 75 4.48 4.24 6.76
CA ASP A 75 5.31 5.04 5.87
C ASP A 75 5.35 4.43 4.46
N GLN A 76 5.48 3.12 4.40
CA GLN A 76 5.53 2.44 3.11
C GLN A 76 4.25 2.68 2.32
N LEU A 77 3.11 2.61 2.98
CA LEU A 77 1.84 2.86 2.32
C LEU A 77 1.72 4.31 1.85
N MET A 78 2.16 5.24 2.68
CA MET A 78 2.04 6.66 2.36
C MET A 78 2.94 7.08 1.21
N THR A 79 4.03 6.38 0.99
CA THR A 79 4.96 6.73 -0.07
C THR A 79 4.69 5.96 -1.36
N ALA A 80 3.80 5.01 -1.33
CA ALA A 80 3.43 4.24 -2.52
C ALA A 80 2.52 5.04 -3.45
#